data_46fb8cd89df6f7236b38e0942acb362b
#
_entry.id   46fb8cd89df6f7236b38e0942acb362b
#
_cell.length_a   1.000
_cell.length_b   1.000
_cell.length_c   1.000
_cell.angle_alpha   90.00
_cell.angle_beta   90.00
_cell.angle_gamma   90.00
#
_symmetry.space_group_name_H-M   'P 1'
#
loop_
_entity.id
_entity.type
_entity.pdbx_description
1 polymer ?
#
loop_
_entity_poly.entity_id
_entity_poly.type
_entity_poly.pdbx_seq_one_letter_code
_entity_poly.pdbx_strand_id
1 'polypeptide(L)'
;MIKVIFIPGNGGGTPRDNWFPYLKTELEKLGLTVVAKDFPDNNLAREEYWLPFLRDELRADEHTILIGHSSGAIAAMRLVEKNKILGSILVATYYTDLGDAKEKQSGYFNRAWDWEAIKNNQQWIVQYNSTDDPWIPIAQARFVHEKLGTQYYEYTNQGHFGGDYLKETFPEIVTVIKERLNL
;
A
#
# COMPACT_ATOMS: atom_id res chain seq x y z
N MET A 1 -1.80 11.42 -17.80
CA MET A 1 -3.01 11.26 -16.96
C MET A 1 -2.59 10.46 -15.74
N ILE A 2 -2.95 10.90 -14.53
CA ILE A 2 -2.57 10.22 -13.30
C ILE A 2 -3.41 8.96 -13.12
N LYS A 3 -2.72 7.87 -12.83
CA LYS A 3 -3.30 6.56 -12.58
C LYS A 3 -3.12 6.19 -11.11
N VAL A 4 -4.16 5.60 -10.50
CA VAL A 4 -4.13 5.08 -9.13
C VAL A 4 -4.30 3.57 -9.19
N ILE A 5 -3.37 2.81 -8.63
CA ILE A 5 -3.45 1.35 -8.56
C ILE A 5 -3.72 0.94 -7.11
N PHE A 6 -4.78 0.16 -6.90
CA PHE A 6 -5.09 -0.45 -5.61
C PHE A 6 -4.39 -1.80 -5.46
N ILE A 7 -3.72 -1.99 -4.33
CA ILE A 7 -3.00 -3.23 -4.00
C ILE A 7 -3.57 -3.75 -2.68
N PRO A 8 -4.40 -4.81 -2.71
CA PRO A 8 -5.03 -5.36 -1.49
C PRO A 8 -4.02 -6.10 -0.61
N GLY A 9 -4.47 -6.58 0.54
CA GLY A 9 -3.70 -7.49 1.39
C GLY A 9 -3.74 -8.94 0.89
N ASN A 10 -2.95 -9.80 1.52
CA ASN A 10 -2.99 -11.26 1.32
C ASN A 10 -4.27 -11.88 1.92
N GLY A 11 -4.33 -13.24 2.01
CA GLY A 11 -5.48 -13.93 2.59
C GLY A 11 -6.73 -13.90 1.72
N GLY A 12 -6.58 -13.70 0.40
CA GLY A 12 -7.69 -13.62 -0.55
C GLY A 12 -8.22 -12.20 -0.76
N GLY A 13 -7.52 -11.17 -0.27
CA GLY A 13 -7.91 -9.77 -0.42
C GLY A 13 -8.10 -9.34 -1.87
N THR A 14 -9.08 -8.47 -2.09
CA THR A 14 -9.44 -7.94 -3.41
C THR A 14 -9.70 -6.43 -3.34
N PRO A 15 -9.67 -5.72 -4.49
CA PRO A 15 -10.02 -4.30 -4.53
C PRO A 15 -11.53 -4.03 -4.33
N ARG A 16 -12.32 -5.03 -4.02
CA ARG A 16 -13.74 -4.91 -3.67
C ARG A 16 -13.98 -4.90 -2.16
N ASP A 17 -12.91 -5.10 -1.38
CA ASP A 17 -13.00 -5.21 0.08
C ASP A 17 -12.78 -3.87 0.76
N ASN A 18 -13.29 -3.75 1.97
CA ASN A 18 -13.08 -2.62 2.87
C ASN A 18 -13.42 -1.27 2.19
N TRP A 19 -12.52 -0.31 2.28
CA TRP A 19 -12.65 1.07 1.79
C TRP A 19 -12.26 1.25 0.31
N PHE A 20 -11.76 0.24 -0.39
CA PHE A 20 -11.36 0.37 -1.79
C PHE A 20 -12.51 0.79 -2.73
N PRO A 21 -13.74 0.23 -2.63
CA PRO A 21 -14.85 0.67 -3.48
C PRO A 21 -15.21 2.14 -3.29
N TYR A 22 -15.19 2.61 -2.04
CA TYR A 22 -15.38 4.03 -1.72
C TYR A 22 -14.32 4.88 -2.39
N LEU A 23 -13.02 4.55 -2.20
CA LEU A 23 -11.92 5.30 -2.80
C LEU A 23 -12.01 5.32 -4.33
N LYS A 24 -12.35 4.19 -4.95
CA LYS A 24 -12.53 4.13 -6.40
C LYS A 24 -13.53 5.17 -6.86
N THR A 25 -14.70 5.20 -6.24
CA THR A 25 -15.77 6.15 -6.58
C THR A 25 -15.32 7.60 -6.39
N GLU A 26 -14.68 7.92 -5.26
CA GLU A 26 -14.28 9.29 -4.96
C GLU A 26 -13.12 9.78 -5.85
N LEU A 27 -12.15 8.93 -6.13
CA LEU A 27 -11.02 9.29 -6.97
C LEU A 27 -11.40 9.44 -8.46
N GLU A 28 -12.33 8.61 -8.95
CA GLU A 28 -12.88 8.75 -10.31
C GLU A 28 -13.67 10.07 -10.49
N LYS A 29 -14.38 10.52 -9.45
CA LYS A 29 -15.02 11.87 -9.45
C LYS A 29 -14.01 13.01 -9.57
N LEU A 30 -12.77 12.81 -9.15
CA LEU A 30 -11.66 13.77 -9.30
C LEU A 30 -11.00 13.69 -10.69
N GLY A 31 -11.48 12.84 -11.59
CA GLY A 31 -10.92 12.66 -12.93
C GLY A 31 -9.69 11.76 -12.97
N LEU A 32 -9.41 11.01 -11.91
CA LEU A 32 -8.29 10.06 -11.87
C LEU A 32 -8.67 8.72 -12.49
N THR A 33 -7.72 8.06 -13.14
CA THR A 33 -7.92 6.70 -13.63
C THR A 33 -7.61 5.70 -12.52
N VAL A 34 -8.61 4.98 -12.02
CA VAL A 34 -8.41 3.98 -10.95
C VAL A 34 -8.34 2.57 -11.53
N VAL A 35 -7.25 1.87 -11.24
CA VAL A 35 -7.02 0.47 -11.59
C VAL A 35 -7.25 -0.40 -10.35
N ALA A 36 -8.37 -1.08 -10.34
CA ALA A 36 -8.83 -1.98 -9.26
C ALA A 36 -8.98 -3.40 -9.84
N LYS A 37 -7.85 -4.10 -10.01
CA LYS A 37 -7.78 -5.44 -10.60
C LYS A 37 -7.54 -6.49 -9.51
N ASP A 38 -8.05 -7.69 -9.72
CA ASP A 38 -7.71 -8.84 -8.89
C ASP A 38 -6.25 -9.23 -9.14
N PHE A 39 -5.52 -9.44 -8.05
CA PHE A 39 -4.12 -9.86 -8.12
C PHE A 39 -4.02 -11.38 -8.23
N PRO A 40 -3.06 -11.91 -8.98
CA PRO A 40 -2.78 -13.34 -8.97
C PRO A 40 -2.28 -13.74 -7.58
N ASP A 41 -2.44 -15.01 -7.20
CA ASP A 41 -1.90 -15.54 -5.94
C ASP A 41 -2.26 -14.72 -4.69
N ASN A 42 -3.43 -14.12 -4.66
CA ASN A 42 -3.85 -13.17 -3.60
C ASN A 42 -3.94 -13.80 -2.19
N ASN A 43 -3.86 -15.12 -2.08
CA ASN A 43 -3.85 -15.82 -0.80
C ASN A 43 -2.50 -15.70 -0.08
N LEU A 44 -1.39 -15.86 -0.81
CA LEU A 44 -0.02 -15.71 -0.29
C LEU A 44 0.62 -14.38 -0.68
N ALA A 45 0.12 -13.71 -1.69
CA ALA A 45 0.62 -12.43 -2.19
C ALA A 45 2.13 -12.45 -2.53
N ARG A 46 2.60 -13.56 -3.15
CA ARG A 46 4.04 -13.74 -3.37
C ARG A 46 4.62 -12.70 -4.30
N GLU A 47 5.79 -12.20 -3.93
CA GLU A 47 6.57 -11.20 -4.65
C GLU A 47 6.78 -11.57 -6.12
N GLU A 48 7.11 -12.83 -6.39
CA GLU A 48 7.37 -13.34 -7.75
C GLU A 48 6.19 -13.19 -8.73
N TYR A 49 4.95 -13.07 -8.22
CA TYR A 49 3.75 -12.84 -9.03
C TYR A 49 3.30 -11.38 -8.98
N TRP A 50 3.38 -10.74 -7.82
CA TRP A 50 2.81 -9.40 -7.63
C TRP A 50 3.65 -8.30 -8.25
N LEU A 51 4.98 -8.36 -8.16
CA LEU A 51 5.83 -7.32 -8.74
C LEU A 51 5.78 -7.32 -10.28
N PRO A 52 5.87 -8.47 -11.00
CA PRO A 52 5.64 -8.49 -12.44
C PRO A 52 4.24 -8.01 -12.83
N PHE A 53 3.21 -8.39 -12.08
CA PHE A 53 1.84 -7.95 -12.35
C PHE A 53 1.71 -6.43 -12.25
N LEU A 54 2.25 -5.82 -11.19
CA LEU A 54 2.26 -4.36 -11.02
C LEU A 54 3.04 -3.65 -12.13
N ARG A 55 4.22 -4.18 -12.50
CA ARG A 55 5.12 -3.57 -13.45
C ARG A 55 4.64 -3.76 -14.90
N ASP A 56 4.34 -4.99 -15.28
CA ASP A 56 4.16 -5.38 -16.69
C ASP A 56 2.69 -5.35 -17.11
N GLU A 57 1.77 -5.83 -16.26
CA GLU A 57 0.34 -5.87 -16.56
C GLU A 57 -0.37 -4.56 -16.21
N LEU A 58 -0.13 -4.02 -15.00
CA LEU A 58 -0.75 -2.76 -14.56
C LEU A 58 0.07 -1.54 -14.98
N ARG A 59 1.30 -1.75 -15.46
CA ARG A 59 2.20 -0.73 -16.02
C ARG A 59 2.39 0.45 -15.05
N ALA A 60 2.75 0.14 -13.80
CA ALA A 60 3.10 1.17 -12.83
C ALA A 60 4.31 1.99 -13.34
N ASP A 61 4.17 3.31 -13.38
CA ASP A 61 5.12 4.27 -13.94
C ASP A 61 5.18 5.56 -13.11
N GLU A 62 5.96 6.56 -13.55
CA GLU A 62 6.14 7.84 -12.88
C GLU A 62 4.87 8.70 -12.75
N HIS A 63 3.77 8.33 -13.38
CA HIS A 63 2.46 8.96 -13.25
C HIS A 63 1.49 8.14 -12.39
N THR A 64 2.00 7.10 -11.72
CA THR A 64 1.19 6.17 -10.92
C THR A 64 1.26 6.50 -9.44
N ILE A 65 0.10 6.53 -8.79
CA ILE A 65 -0.03 6.49 -7.33
C ILE A 65 -0.37 5.04 -6.93
N LEU A 66 0.41 4.47 -6.02
CA LEU A 66 0.13 3.17 -5.44
C LEU A 66 -0.59 3.33 -4.09
N ILE A 67 -1.71 2.66 -3.90
CA ILE A 67 -2.40 2.60 -2.61
C ILE A 67 -2.41 1.14 -2.17
N GLY A 68 -1.53 0.81 -1.22
CA GLY A 68 -1.34 -0.54 -0.72
C GLY A 68 -1.87 -0.73 0.70
N HIS A 69 -2.54 -1.84 0.93
CA HIS A 69 -3.02 -2.26 2.25
C HIS A 69 -2.28 -3.54 2.68
N SER A 70 -1.71 -3.56 3.89
CA SER A 70 -1.05 -4.76 4.43
C SER A 70 0.05 -5.26 3.49
N SER A 71 0.01 -6.53 3.03
CA SER A 71 0.95 -7.06 2.02
C SER A 71 1.01 -6.22 0.75
N GLY A 72 -0.07 -5.51 0.40
CA GLY A 72 -0.09 -4.56 -0.71
C GLY A 72 0.82 -3.34 -0.49
N ALA A 73 0.96 -2.87 0.76
CA ALA A 73 1.91 -1.83 1.11
C ALA A 73 3.36 -2.34 0.96
N ILE A 74 3.60 -3.61 1.31
CA ILE A 74 4.91 -4.26 1.17
C ILE A 74 5.28 -4.42 -0.31
N ALA A 75 4.33 -4.88 -1.13
CA ALA A 75 4.52 -5.00 -2.57
C ALA A 75 4.81 -3.64 -3.23
N ALA A 76 4.10 -2.57 -2.80
CA ALA A 76 4.36 -1.22 -3.26
C ALA A 76 5.80 -0.78 -2.95
N MET A 77 6.27 -0.95 -1.71
CA MET A 77 7.64 -0.61 -1.32
C MET A 77 8.68 -1.39 -2.13
N ARG A 78 8.51 -2.71 -2.33
CA ARG A 78 9.44 -3.52 -3.13
C ARG A 78 9.46 -3.14 -4.60
N LEU A 79 8.30 -2.81 -5.19
CA LEU A 79 8.25 -2.32 -6.56
C LEU A 79 9.09 -1.05 -6.72
N VAL A 80 8.92 -0.11 -5.79
CA VAL A 80 9.56 1.21 -5.84
C VAL A 80 11.07 1.15 -5.61
N GLU A 81 11.63 0.10 -5.05
CA GLU A 81 13.09 -0.10 -5.03
C GLU A 81 13.72 -0.01 -6.44
N LYS A 82 12.98 -0.37 -7.48
CA LYS A 82 13.50 -0.46 -8.86
C LYS A 82 12.69 0.33 -9.89
N ASN A 83 11.54 0.86 -9.51
CA ASN A 83 10.61 1.53 -10.42
C ASN A 83 10.23 2.90 -9.87
N LYS A 84 10.29 3.92 -10.72
CA LYS A 84 9.79 5.26 -10.37
C LYS A 84 8.27 5.31 -10.43
N ILE A 85 7.67 5.95 -9.44
CA ILE A 85 6.24 6.25 -9.40
C ILE A 85 6.01 7.70 -8.97
N LEU A 86 4.78 8.18 -9.03
CA LEU A 86 4.43 9.52 -8.55
C LEU A 86 4.45 9.58 -7.01
N GLY A 87 3.82 8.62 -6.35
CA GLY A 87 3.78 8.55 -4.89
C GLY A 87 3.06 7.30 -4.39
N SER A 88 3.15 7.06 -3.10
CA SER A 88 2.48 5.91 -2.47
C SER A 88 1.73 6.27 -1.20
N ILE A 89 0.65 5.54 -0.96
CA ILE A 89 -0.10 5.51 0.29
C ILE A 89 -0.03 4.09 0.84
N LEU A 90 0.58 3.95 2.00
CA LEU A 90 0.88 2.69 2.67
C LEU A 90 -0.02 2.56 3.90
N VAL A 91 -0.94 1.62 3.89
CA VAL A 91 -1.89 1.38 4.99
C VAL A 91 -1.54 0.08 5.68
N ALA A 92 -1.45 0.08 7.00
CA ALA A 92 -1.03 -1.05 7.83
C ALA A 92 0.32 -1.62 7.39
N THR A 93 1.32 -0.74 7.32
CA THR A 93 2.67 -1.05 6.80
C THR A 93 3.54 -1.73 7.86
N TYR A 94 4.41 -2.63 7.39
CA TYR A 94 5.43 -3.34 8.16
C TYR A 94 6.67 -3.59 7.30
N TYR A 95 7.74 -4.19 7.85
CA TYR A 95 8.99 -4.42 7.10
C TYR A 95 9.67 -5.76 7.37
N THR A 96 9.11 -6.59 8.25
CA THR A 96 9.60 -7.95 8.54
C THR A 96 8.51 -8.98 8.27
N ASP A 97 8.87 -10.25 8.24
CA ASP A 97 7.91 -11.35 8.10
C ASP A 97 7.07 -11.60 9.36
N LEU A 98 7.23 -10.78 10.41
CA LEU A 98 6.51 -10.86 11.69
C LEU A 98 6.63 -12.23 12.40
N GLY A 99 7.52 -13.11 11.94
CA GLY A 99 7.59 -14.51 12.37
C GLY A 99 6.49 -15.39 11.79
N ASP A 100 5.68 -14.88 10.88
CA ASP A 100 4.59 -15.60 10.23
C ASP A 100 5.09 -16.41 9.03
N ALA A 101 4.65 -17.67 8.92
CA ALA A 101 5.09 -18.57 7.87
C ALA A 101 4.62 -18.16 6.46
N LYS A 102 3.43 -17.55 6.33
CA LYS A 102 2.91 -17.06 5.05
C LYS A 102 3.67 -15.81 4.61
N GLU A 103 3.92 -14.89 5.53
CA GLU A 103 4.73 -13.70 5.26
C GLU A 103 6.15 -14.10 4.82
N LYS A 104 6.76 -15.08 5.47
CA LYS A 104 8.05 -15.63 5.05
C LYS A 104 8.01 -16.24 3.65
N GLN A 105 6.92 -16.96 3.31
CA GLN A 105 6.73 -17.54 1.98
C GLN A 105 6.45 -16.51 0.89
N SER A 106 6.00 -15.31 1.27
CA SER A 106 5.71 -14.24 0.32
C SER A 106 6.95 -13.78 -0.46
N GLY A 107 8.14 -13.97 0.10
CA GLY A 107 9.42 -13.64 -0.52
C GLY A 107 9.91 -12.22 -0.29
N TYR A 108 9.05 -11.29 0.12
CA TYR A 108 9.41 -9.88 0.29
C TYR A 108 10.51 -9.64 1.33
N PHE A 109 10.65 -10.49 2.33
CA PHE A 109 11.55 -10.30 3.47
C PHE A 109 12.88 -11.08 3.35
N ASN A 110 13.12 -11.72 2.22
CA ASN A 110 14.31 -12.56 1.99
C ASN A 110 15.59 -11.76 1.72
N ARG A 111 15.49 -10.44 1.60
CA ARG A 111 16.63 -9.53 1.36
C ARG A 111 16.46 -8.21 2.11
N ALA A 112 17.56 -7.50 2.32
CA ALA A 112 17.54 -6.16 2.89
C ALA A 112 16.65 -5.21 2.04
N TRP A 113 16.10 -4.19 2.70
CA TRP A 113 15.37 -3.10 2.05
C TRP A 113 16.34 -2.05 1.52
N ASP A 114 16.11 -1.58 0.31
CA ASP A 114 16.79 -0.39 -0.23
C ASP A 114 15.94 0.86 0.08
N TRP A 115 16.06 1.34 1.34
CA TRP A 115 15.29 2.47 1.84
C TRP A 115 15.53 3.74 1.03
N GLU A 116 16.77 3.98 0.59
CA GLU A 116 17.12 5.15 -0.21
C GLU A 116 16.47 5.08 -1.60
N ALA A 117 16.50 3.93 -2.26
CA ALA A 117 15.81 3.76 -3.53
C ALA A 117 14.29 3.97 -3.40
N ILE A 118 13.65 3.39 -2.35
CA ILE A 118 12.21 3.58 -2.11
C ILE A 118 11.88 5.06 -1.95
N LYS A 119 12.70 5.80 -1.22
CA LYS A 119 12.50 7.23 -0.99
C LYS A 119 12.72 8.05 -2.26
N ASN A 120 13.77 7.76 -3.03
CA ASN A 120 14.18 8.57 -4.18
C ASN A 120 13.39 8.28 -5.46
N ASN A 121 12.72 7.15 -5.54
CA ASN A 121 11.93 6.75 -6.71
C ASN A 121 10.47 7.22 -6.68
N GLN A 122 10.12 8.11 -5.74
CA GLN A 122 8.78 8.71 -5.65
C GLN A 122 8.85 10.12 -5.04
N GLN A 123 7.85 10.95 -5.33
CA GLN A 123 7.84 12.34 -4.87
C GLN A 123 7.35 12.47 -3.43
N TRP A 124 6.50 11.57 -2.98
CA TRP A 124 5.90 11.58 -1.63
C TRP A 124 5.45 10.20 -1.20
N ILE A 125 5.44 9.99 0.11
CA ILE A 125 4.97 8.76 0.76
C ILE A 125 4.06 9.17 1.91
N VAL A 126 2.86 8.58 1.96
CA VAL A 126 1.92 8.75 3.06
C VAL A 126 1.70 7.40 3.72
N GLN A 127 1.61 7.39 5.04
CA GLN A 127 1.52 6.16 5.81
C GLN A 127 0.41 6.27 6.86
N TYR A 128 -0.45 5.25 6.92
CA TYR A 128 -1.53 5.12 7.90
C TYR A 128 -1.38 3.83 8.68
N ASN A 129 -1.26 3.94 10.01
CA ASN A 129 -1.16 2.78 10.90
C ASN A 129 -1.98 3.01 12.17
N SER A 130 -2.32 1.93 12.89
CA SER A 130 -3.08 2.00 14.14
C SER A 130 -2.38 1.20 15.24
N THR A 131 -2.40 1.74 16.46
CA THR A 131 -1.73 1.10 17.61
C THR A 131 -2.44 -0.14 18.11
N ASP A 132 -3.71 -0.31 17.75
CA ASP A 132 -4.57 -1.45 18.07
C ASP A 132 -4.68 -2.48 16.93
N ASP A 133 -3.79 -2.39 15.92
CA ASP A 133 -3.71 -3.39 14.86
C ASP A 133 -3.35 -4.77 15.46
N PRO A 134 -4.22 -5.80 15.31
CA PRO A 134 -4.00 -7.08 15.95
C PRO A 134 -2.90 -7.92 15.31
N TRP A 135 -2.47 -7.56 14.08
CA TRP A 135 -1.49 -8.32 13.31
C TRP A 135 -0.16 -7.61 13.18
N ILE A 136 -0.17 -6.29 13.04
CA ILE A 136 1.04 -5.49 12.80
C ILE A 136 1.41 -4.68 14.04
N PRO A 137 2.44 -5.08 14.80
CA PRO A 137 2.94 -4.26 15.89
C PRO A 137 3.32 -2.86 15.42
N ILE A 138 2.85 -1.82 16.09
CA ILE A 138 3.07 -0.41 15.68
C ILE A 138 4.55 -0.05 15.51
N ALA A 139 5.45 -0.75 16.20
CA ALA A 139 6.89 -0.57 16.05
C ALA A 139 7.39 -0.83 14.61
N GLN A 140 6.72 -1.72 13.87
CA GLN A 140 7.01 -1.98 12.46
C GLN A 140 6.78 -0.73 11.61
N ALA A 141 5.62 -0.12 11.78
CA ALA A 141 5.21 1.08 11.07
C ALA A 141 6.08 2.30 11.40
N ARG A 142 6.38 2.49 12.68
CA ARG A 142 7.25 3.58 13.15
C ARG A 142 8.66 3.46 12.59
N PHE A 143 9.19 2.25 12.47
CA PHE A 143 10.48 2.00 11.84
C PHE A 143 10.47 2.36 10.35
N VAL A 144 9.43 1.97 9.60
CA VAL A 144 9.28 2.36 8.18
C VAL A 144 9.20 3.89 8.05
N HIS A 145 8.44 4.55 8.91
CA HIS A 145 8.37 6.01 8.95
C HIS A 145 9.75 6.64 9.18
N GLU A 146 10.51 6.15 10.15
CA GLU A 146 11.87 6.64 10.44
C GLU A 146 12.78 6.51 9.21
N LYS A 147 12.72 5.38 8.50
CA LYS A 147 13.56 5.13 7.31
C LYS A 147 13.18 5.98 6.10
N LEU A 148 11.88 6.14 5.86
CA LEU A 148 11.37 6.78 4.63
C LEU A 148 11.02 8.25 4.79
N GLY A 149 10.86 8.76 6.01
CA GLY A 149 10.41 10.14 6.26
C GLY A 149 9.01 10.40 5.72
N THR A 150 8.10 9.47 5.91
CA THR A 150 6.72 9.52 5.38
C THR A 150 5.90 10.63 6.01
N GLN A 151 4.86 11.12 5.34
CA GLN A 151 3.76 11.80 6.03
C GLN A 151 2.98 10.74 6.81
N TYR A 152 3.13 10.73 8.14
CA TYR A 152 2.71 9.64 9.00
C TYR A 152 1.47 9.98 9.82
N TYR A 153 0.48 9.09 9.76
CA TYR A 153 -0.75 9.15 10.55
C TYR A 153 -0.87 7.91 11.42
N GLU A 154 -0.91 8.10 12.72
CA GLU A 154 -1.06 7.04 13.71
C GLU A 154 -2.43 7.16 14.39
N TYR A 155 -3.20 6.09 14.32
CA TYR A 155 -4.51 5.96 14.95
C TYR A 155 -4.45 5.04 16.18
N THR A 156 -5.50 5.03 16.97
CA THR A 156 -5.62 4.21 18.18
C THR A 156 -6.85 3.30 18.18
N ASN A 157 -7.65 3.32 17.10
CA ASN A 157 -8.94 2.65 17.05
C ASN A 157 -9.37 2.30 15.62
N GLN A 158 -8.41 1.93 14.76
CA GLN A 158 -8.70 1.55 13.37
C GLN A 158 -8.36 0.08 13.08
N GLY A 159 -7.87 -0.66 14.09
CA GLY A 159 -7.43 -2.04 13.91
C GLY A 159 -6.49 -2.14 12.71
N HIS A 160 -6.71 -3.13 11.86
CA HIS A 160 -5.96 -3.32 10.61
C HIS A 160 -6.53 -2.54 9.41
N PHE A 161 -7.39 -1.57 9.63
CA PHE A 161 -8.12 -0.81 8.59
C PHE A 161 -9.00 -1.68 7.68
N GLY A 162 -9.44 -2.80 8.15
CA GLY A 162 -10.28 -3.77 7.45
C GLY A 162 -10.06 -5.18 7.96
N GLY A 163 -10.91 -6.11 7.59
CA GLY A 163 -10.87 -7.47 8.09
C GLY A 163 -11.44 -7.62 9.49
N ASP A 164 -10.64 -7.34 10.51
CA ASP A 164 -11.05 -7.36 11.93
C ASP A 164 -11.88 -6.14 12.33
N TYR A 165 -11.69 -5.03 11.64
CA TYR A 165 -12.39 -3.75 11.87
C TYR A 165 -13.10 -3.33 10.58
N LEU A 166 -14.44 -3.23 10.65
CA LEU A 166 -15.23 -2.80 9.50
C LEU A 166 -14.93 -1.34 9.15
N LYS A 167 -14.25 -1.12 8.03
CA LYS A 167 -13.92 0.20 7.49
C LYS A 167 -14.31 0.25 6.01
N GLU A 168 -15.46 0.87 5.72
CA GLU A 168 -15.99 0.97 4.36
C GLU A 168 -15.63 2.29 3.66
N THR A 169 -15.11 3.26 4.40
CA THR A 169 -14.73 4.58 3.86
C THR A 169 -13.36 5.01 4.38
N PHE A 170 -12.64 5.80 3.57
CA PHE A 170 -11.35 6.37 3.99
C PHE A 170 -11.18 7.78 3.37
N PRO A 171 -11.95 8.77 3.84
CA PRO A 171 -11.94 10.12 3.27
C PRO A 171 -10.60 10.85 3.44
N GLU A 172 -9.81 10.50 4.44
CA GLU A 172 -8.48 11.07 4.67
C GLU A 172 -7.53 10.79 3.50
N ILE A 173 -7.62 9.63 2.86
CA ILE A 173 -6.85 9.31 1.66
C ILE A 173 -7.26 10.21 0.49
N VAL A 174 -8.56 10.45 0.32
CA VAL A 174 -9.07 11.37 -0.72
C VAL A 174 -8.54 12.77 -0.51
N THR A 175 -8.56 13.25 0.74
CA THR A 175 -8.05 14.59 1.12
C THR A 175 -6.56 14.72 0.78
N VAL A 176 -5.76 13.75 1.19
CA VAL A 176 -4.32 13.74 0.90
C VAL A 176 -4.03 13.75 -0.61
N ILE A 177 -4.76 12.95 -1.38
CA ILE A 177 -4.60 12.93 -2.85
C ILE A 177 -4.93 14.29 -3.46
N LYS A 178 -6.02 14.94 -3.03
CA LYS A 178 -6.36 16.29 -3.47
C LYS A 178 -5.23 17.29 -3.18
N GLU A 179 -4.70 17.27 -1.96
CA GLU A 179 -3.59 18.15 -1.55
C GLU A 179 -2.33 17.91 -2.39
N ARG A 180 -1.96 16.62 -2.62
CA ARG A 180 -0.77 16.27 -3.40
C ARG A 180 -0.87 16.59 -4.88
N LEU A 181 -2.08 16.62 -5.42
CA LEU A 181 -2.34 16.91 -6.83
C LEU A 181 -2.85 18.32 -7.09
N ASN A 182 -3.05 19.13 -6.04
CA ASN A 182 -3.62 20.49 -6.11
C ASN A 182 -5.00 20.51 -6.81
N LEU A 183 -5.89 19.58 -6.42
CA LEU A 183 -7.25 19.42 -6.95
C LEU A 183 -8.30 20.07 -6.05
#